data_10f8e86ed10762fa6a0fac2f65d4360f
#
_entry.id   10f8e86ed10762fa6a0fac2f65d4360f
#
_cell.length_a   1.000
_cell.length_b   1.000
_cell.length_c   1.000
_cell.angle_alpha   90.00
_cell.angle_beta   90.00
_cell.angle_gamma   90.00
#
_symmetry.space_group_name_H-M   'P 1'
#
loop_
_entity.id
_entity.type
_entity.pdbx_description
1 polymer ?
#
loop_
_entity_poly.entity_id
_entity_poly.type
_entity_poly.pdbx_seq_one_letter_code
_entity_poly.pdbx_strand_id
1 'polypeptide(L)'
;MNRRKTLFIIYALSAVLAHRGFAAGFFSGYTGIKADLGFADASGSFDMQLKLQSFFAGQFNLANNLIARAEFSLRTDDIIDTAVFSKTRADFKVDELSLIYRRQFYGGTNFFSAFAGTYEPIGSDLFLRRQFGIEAISSKITESWLGLSGSIVCPLFGIGVSDIVRFSDAPVAAGGYLYVNRENPDNNFVLNADVRFACTYQYFILDAAAGVNSPMKNKNGAGEDVLLLIDSLYAHAGITMLVGNNYTPLGLFMQAGVYDLPLRRGSDTFSFDISNIYLLAEFRMRLSPYQAMFAAFSLPSDTVSELLFIRDTLGFNVTLCNASVYLGAQRFEFGIHNTLSFKDKTYIDMSNFAGLFSALPTIAVTPYASAKIGRGEYRSMIQIRISDLIKNSPAAAFECSFGYKMQL
;
A
#
# COMPACT_ATOMS: atom_id res chain seq x y z
N MET A 1 13.29 14.67 20.91
CA MET A 1 14.37 14.46 19.93
C MET A 1 15.00 15.82 19.59
N ASN A 2 16.30 15.97 19.67
CA ASN A 2 17.00 17.25 19.71
C ASN A 2 16.92 17.94 18.32
N ARG A 3 16.31 19.14 18.20
CA ARG A 3 16.15 19.93 16.97
C ARG A 3 17.42 20.01 16.09
N ARG A 4 18.60 19.98 16.73
CA ARG A 4 19.90 19.98 16.01
C ARG A 4 20.17 18.68 15.23
N LYS A 5 19.68 17.53 15.68
CA LYS A 5 19.85 16.24 14.97
C LYS A 5 18.94 16.14 13.74
N THR A 6 17.72 16.67 13.81
CA THR A 6 16.80 16.70 12.67
C THR A 6 17.28 17.64 11.57
N LEU A 7 17.78 18.82 11.94
CA LEU A 7 18.39 19.75 10.98
C LEU A 7 19.66 19.16 10.33
N PHE A 8 20.46 18.42 11.07
CA PHE A 8 21.66 17.79 10.53
C PHE A 8 21.32 16.68 9.52
N ILE A 9 20.28 15.90 9.75
CA ILE A 9 19.81 14.88 8.80
C ILE A 9 19.26 15.53 7.52
N ILE A 10 18.50 16.60 7.63
CA ILE A 10 17.99 17.36 6.47
C ILE A 10 19.13 18.00 5.70
N TYR A 11 20.13 18.57 6.38
CA TYR A 11 21.31 19.15 5.74
C TYR A 11 22.20 18.08 5.10
N ALA A 12 22.37 16.92 5.73
CA ALA A 12 23.13 15.82 5.16
C ALA A 12 22.44 15.24 3.91
N LEU A 13 21.10 15.09 3.93
CA LEU A 13 20.33 14.69 2.74
C LEU A 13 20.41 15.74 1.63
N SER A 14 20.28 17.03 1.94
CA SER A 14 20.38 18.08 0.94
C SER A 14 21.81 18.25 0.40
N ALA A 15 22.84 18.01 1.20
CA ALA A 15 24.23 18.03 0.74
C ALA A 15 24.55 16.85 -0.19
N VAL A 16 24.00 15.67 0.07
CA VAL A 16 24.10 14.49 -0.83
C VAL A 16 23.37 14.75 -2.16
N LEU A 17 22.23 15.43 -2.11
CA LEU A 17 21.46 15.80 -3.31
C LEU A 17 22.09 16.94 -4.13
N ALA A 18 22.92 17.80 -3.51
CA ALA A 18 23.53 18.96 -4.16
C ALA A 18 24.81 18.65 -4.94
N HIS A 19 25.42 17.47 -4.78
CA HIS A 19 26.62 17.10 -5.53
C HIS A 19 26.28 16.73 -6.99
N ARG A 20 26.35 17.72 -7.88
CA ARG A 20 26.21 17.59 -9.34
C ARG A 20 27.33 16.77 -10.00
N GLY A 21 27.61 15.58 -9.51
CA GLY A 21 28.72 14.77 -10.01
C GLY A 21 28.44 13.28 -10.14
N PHE A 22 27.24 12.83 -9.81
CA PHE A 22 26.89 11.43 -9.94
C PHE A 22 26.50 11.11 -11.39
N ALA A 23 27.14 10.10 -11.95
CA ALA A 23 26.85 9.60 -13.29
C ALA A 23 25.35 9.30 -13.41
N ALA A 24 24.73 9.64 -14.52
CA ALA A 24 23.35 9.32 -14.84
C ALA A 24 23.12 7.82 -14.62
N GLY A 25 22.29 7.45 -13.62
CA GLY A 25 22.05 6.07 -13.22
C GLY A 25 22.42 5.71 -11.77
N PHE A 26 23.14 6.59 -11.06
CA PHE A 26 23.45 6.37 -9.64
C PHE A 26 22.23 6.52 -8.73
N PHE A 27 21.35 7.44 -9.04
CA PHE A 27 20.16 7.73 -8.26
C PHE A 27 18.90 7.75 -9.13
N SER A 28 17.84 7.18 -8.63
CA SER A 28 16.48 7.32 -9.16
C SER A 28 15.50 7.38 -8.00
N GLY A 29 14.45 8.15 -8.15
CA GLY A 29 13.49 8.27 -7.07
C GLY A 29 12.36 9.21 -7.40
N TYR A 30 11.51 9.43 -6.41
CA TYR A 30 10.42 10.39 -6.49
C TYR A 30 10.12 10.97 -5.11
N THR A 31 9.53 12.14 -5.12
CA THR A 31 9.03 12.81 -3.93
C THR A 31 7.66 13.39 -4.22
N GLY A 32 6.88 13.62 -3.19
CA GLY A 32 5.57 14.22 -3.37
C GLY A 32 4.97 14.75 -2.08
N ILE A 33 3.90 15.49 -2.27
CA ILE A 33 3.09 16.07 -1.22
C ILE A 33 1.61 15.88 -1.54
N LYS A 34 0.82 15.58 -0.52
CA LYS A 34 -0.62 15.43 -0.58
C LYS A 34 -1.26 16.26 0.54
N ALA A 35 -2.36 16.91 0.23
CA ALA A 35 -3.21 17.61 1.17
C ALA A 35 -4.60 17.02 1.12
N ASP A 36 -5.12 16.59 2.27
CA ASP A 36 -6.47 16.08 2.45
C ASP A 36 -7.27 17.10 3.25
N LEU A 37 -8.31 17.64 2.62
CA LEU A 37 -9.25 18.58 3.22
C LEU A 37 -10.56 17.85 3.49
N GLY A 38 -10.88 17.67 4.75
CA GLY A 38 -12.13 17.09 5.23
C GLY A 38 -12.99 18.13 5.94
N PHE A 39 -14.28 17.82 6.08
CA PHE A 39 -15.21 18.65 6.84
C PHE A 39 -15.90 17.74 7.86
N ALA A 40 -15.85 18.12 9.13
CA ALA A 40 -16.55 17.45 10.21
C ALA A 40 -17.75 18.28 10.64
N ASP A 41 -18.82 17.60 11.03
CA ASP A 41 -19.98 18.21 11.67
C ASP A 41 -19.86 17.99 13.18
N ALA A 42 -19.18 18.90 13.86
CA ALA A 42 -19.07 18.87 15.31
C ALA A 42 -20.18 19.74 15.91
N SER A 43 -21.28 19.12 16.35
CA SER A 43 -22.37 19.78 17.09
C SER A 43 -23.00 21.01 16.39
N GLY A 44 -23.18 20.97 15.07
CA GLY A 44 -23.79 22.04 14.28
C GLY A 44 -22.85 23.20 13.92
N SER A 45 -21.57 23.07 14.19
CA SER A 45 -20.52 23.96 13.68
C SER A 45 -19.74 23.25 12.54
N PHE A 46 -19.52 24.02 11.47
CA PHE A 46 -18.72 23.59 10.33
C PHE A 46 -17.25 23.59 10.74
N ASP A 47 -16.67 22.40 10.92
CA ASP A 47 -15.28 22.24 11.27
C ASP A 47 -14.49 21.71 10.06
N MET A 48 -13.47 22.46 9.64
CA MET A 48 -12.63 22.14 8.49
C MET A 48 -11.31 21.53 8.98
N GLN A 49 -10.97 20.37 8.47
CA GLN A 49 -9.73 19.65 8.81
C GLN A 49 -8.80 19.59 7.61
N LEU A 50 -7.55 19.94 7.81
CA LEU A 50 -6.51 19.86 6.79
C LEU A 50 -5.35 19.01 7.28
N LYS A 51 -5.08 17.89 6.58
CA LYS A 51 -3.95 17.00 6.84
C LYS A 51 -2.96 17.08 5.70
N LEU A 52 -1.67 17.14 6.00
CA LEU A 52 -0.61 17.10 5.02
C LEU A 52 0.16 15.78 5.11
N GLN A 53 0.49 15.24 3.96
CA GLN A 53 1.36 14.09 3.84
C GLN A 53 2.45 14.38 2.80
N SER A 54 3.70 14.09 3.15
CA SER A 54 4.80 14.13 2.21
C SER A 54 5.56 12.82 2.26
N PHE A 55 6.22 12.46 1.17
CA PHE A 55 7.03 11.28 1.12
C PHE A 55 8.22 11.46 0.18
N PHE A 56 9.20 10.62 0.39
CA PHE A 56 10.40 10.49 -0.41
C PHE A 56 10.71 9.00 -0.60
N ALA A 57 10.98 8.61 -1.84
CA ALA A 57 11.47 7.29 -2.16
C ALA A 57 12.69 7.42 -3.07
N GLY A 58 13.80 6.84 -2.67
CA GLY A 58 15.06 6.91 -3.40
C GLY A 58 15.75 5.57 -3.51
N GLN A 59 16.27 5.26 -4.71
CA GLN A 59 17.12 4.13 -4.98
C GLN A 59 18.50 4.63 -5.42
N PHE A 60 19.54 4.09 -4.80
CA PHE A 60 20.94 4.40 -5.03
C PHE A 60 21.64 3.14 -5.56
N ASN A 61 22.17 3.21 -6.77
CA ASN A 61 22.99 2.15 -7.33
C ASN A 61 24.45 2.37 -6.88
N LEU A 62 24.82 1.79 -5.74
CA LEU A 62 26.13 1.98 -5.10
C LEU A 62 27.26 1.31 -5.90
N ALA A 63 26.92 0.20 -6.56
CA ALA A 63 27.81 -0.53 -7.46
C ALA A 63 26.97 -1.29 -8.49
N ASN A 64 27.59 -1.92 -9.49
CA ASN A 64 26.90 -2.71 -10.51
C ASN A 64 26.04 -3.85 -9.93
N ASN A 65 26.36 -4.30 -8.72
CA ASN A 65 25.72 -5.41 -8.04
C ASN A 65 25.17 -5.02 -6.65
N LEU A 66 25.22 -3.75 -6.27
CA LEU A 66 24.77 -3.28 -4.95
C LEU A 66 23.84 -2.10 -5.08
N ILE A 67 22.63 -2.25 -4.57
CA ILE A 67 21.56 -1.27 -4.60
C ILE A 67 21.14 -0.97 -3.16
N ALA A 68 21.07 0.29 -2.79
CA ALA A 68 20.45 0.75 -1.56
C ALA A 68 19.15 1.48 -1.88
N ARG A 69 18.13 1.32 -1.02
CA ARG A 69 16.85 2.01 -1.13
C ARG A 69 16.44 2.60 0.20
N ALA A 70 15.82 3.77 0.16
CA ALA A 70 15.28 4.44 1.32
C ALA A 70 13.94 5.10 0.97
N GLU A 71 12.94 4.88 1.82
CA GLU A 71 11.62 5.51 1.73
C GLU A 71 11.22 6.07 3.08
N PHE A 72 10.69 7.30 3.04
CA PHE A 72 10.27 8.03 4.22
C PHE A 72 8.95 8.73 3.96
N SER A 73 8.08 8.74 4.94
CA SER A 73 6.86 9.54 4.93
C SER A 73 6.75 10.44 6.16
N LEU A 74 6.08 11.56 5.97
CA LEU A 74 5.72 12.49 7.01
C LEU A 74 4.23 12.75 6.89
N ARG A 75 3.49 12.55 8.00
CA ARG A 75 2.05 12.80 8.08
C ARG A 75 1.78 13.76 9.22
N THR A 76 0.88 14.72 9.02
CA THR A 76 0.43 15.62 10.09
C THR A 76 -0.98 15.24 10.53
N ASP A 77 -1.28 15.52 11.79
CA ASP A 77 -2.66 15.66 12.23
C ASP A 77 -3.30 16.91 11.60
N ASP A 78 -4.52 17.24 11.98
CA ASP A 78 -5.18 18.46 11.54
C ASP A 78 -4.34 19.70 11.88
N ILE A 79 -4.02 20.49 10.85
CA ILE A 79 -3.19 21.69 10.99
C ILE A 79 -4.03 22.98 11.17
N ILE A 80 -5.35 22.91 11.02
CA ILE A 80 -6.25 24.07 11.15
C ILE A 80 -6.65 24.25 12.60
N ASP A 81 -7.08 23.19 13.28
CA ASP A 81 -7.52 23.23 14.67
C ASP A 81 -6.37 23.50 15.66
N THR A 82 -5.16 23.15 15.28
CA THR A 82 -3.97 23.42 16.10
C THR A 82 -3.13 24.51 15.45
N ALA A 83 -2.75 25.55 16.23
CA ALA A 83 -1.88 26.60 15.72
C ALA A 83 -0.62 25.97 15.07
N VAL A 84 -0.45 26.22 13.79
CA VAL A 84 0.62 25.65 12.95
C VAL A 84 1.96 25.71 13.67
N PHE A 85 2.64 24.57 13.83
CA PHE A 85 3.91 24.38 14.54
C PHE A 85 3.93 24.48 16.06
N SER A 86 2.83 24.78 16.75
CA SER A 86 2.83 24.86 18.22
C SER A 86 2.33 23.58 18.88
N LYS A 87 1.32 22.91 18.31
CA LYS A 87 0.70 21.70 18.86
C LYS A 87 0.43 20.63 17.79
N THR A 88 0.61 20.96 16.51
CA THR A 88 0.41 19.98 15.42
C THR A 88 1.39 18.84 15.57
N ARG A 89 0.87 17.64 15.72
CA ARG A 89 1.65 16.42 15.69
C ARG A 89 2.03 16.10 14.24
N ALA A 90 3.28 15.77 14.02
CA ALA A 90 3.77 15.27 12.75
C ALA A 90 4.49 13.95 13.01
N ASP A 91 4.00 12.88 12.40
CA ASP A 91 4.59 11.56 12.50
C ASP A 91 5.53 11.35 11.31
N PHE A 92 6.81 11.08 11.63
CA PHE A 92 7.81 10.68 10.67
C PHE A 92 7.97 9.17 10.70
N LYS A 93 7.74 8.53 9.55
CA LYS A 93 7.87 7.08 9.39
C LYS A 93 9.00 6.77 8.42
N VAL A 94 9.81 5.79 8.77
CA VAL A 94 10.71 5.11 7.83
C VAL A 94 9.92 3.97 7.22
N ASP A 95 9.53 4.12 5.95
CA ASP A 95 8.69 3.15 5.27
C ASP A 95 9.53 1.96 4.78
N GLU A 96 10.70 2.21 4.17
CA GLU A 96 11.65 1.17 3.76
C GLU A 96 13.09 1.66 3.89
N LEU A 97 13.95 0.80 4.41
CA LEU A 97 15.40 0.85 4.22
C LEU A 97 15.84 -0.53 3.75
N SER A 98 16.49 -0.62 2.60
CA SER A 98 16.97 -1.91 2.10
C SER A 98 18.31 -1.80 1.40
N LEU A 99 19.07 -2.88 1.51
CA LEU A 99 20.33 -3.09 0.81
C LEU A 99 20.25 -4.40 0.05
N ILE A 100 20.45 -4.36 -1.25
CA ILE A 100 20.21 -5.48 -2.15
C ILE A 100 21.51 -5.77 -2.90
N TYR A 101 22.03 -6.99 -2.72
CA TYR A 101 23.17 -7.51 -3.45
C TYR A 101 22.71 -8.45 -4.55
N ARG A 102 23.08 -8.12 -5.81
CA ARG A 102 22.73 -8.91 -6.99
C ARG A 102 23.93 -9.76 -7.43
N ARG A 103 23.74 -11.08 -7.54
CA ARG A 103 24.73 -12.02 -8.04
C ARG A 103 24.19 -12.81 -9.21
N GLN A 104 24.87 -12.74 -10.34
CA GLN A 104 24.57 -13.61 -11.51
C GLN A 104 25.22 -14.97 -11.33
N PHE A 105 24.53 -16.01 -11.78
CA PHE A 105 25.02 -17.37 -11.85
C PHE A 105 24.49 -18.03 -13.13
N TYR A 106 24.99 -19.24 -13.44
CA TYR A 106 24.46 -19.99 -14.57
C TYR A 106 22.99 -20.38 -14.29
N GLY A 107 22.09 -19.93 -15.16
CA GLY A 107 20.65 -20.20 -15.04
C GLY A 107 19.85 -19.11 -14.33
N GLY A 108 20.47 -18.02 -13.81
CA GLY A 108 19.70 -16.97 -13.19
C GLY A 108 20.47 -15.85 -12.48
N THR A 109 19.74 -15.12 -11.68
CA THR A 109 20.27 -14.04 -10.86
C THR A 109 19.67 -14.13 -9.46
N ASN A 110 20.53 -14.17 -8.44
CA ASN A 110 20.13 -14.06 -7.05
C ASN A 110 20.12 -12.60 -6.61
N PHE A 111 19.13 -12.27 -5.78
CA PHE A 111 18.96 -10.98 -5.11
C PHE A 111 18.92 -11.23 -3.60
N PHE A 112 20.07 -11.08 -2.95
CA PHE A 112 20.17 -11.10 -1.49
C PHE A 112 19.84 -9.73 -0.93
N SER A 113 18.94 -9.64 0.02
CA SER A 113 18.55 -8.36 0.58
C SER A 113 18.57 -8.40 2.10
N ALA A 114 18.95 -7.26 2.69
CA ALA A 114 18.69 -6.94 4.10
C ALA A 114 17.77 -5.73 4.13
N PHE A 115 16.74 -5.74 4.95
CA PHE A 115 15.72 -4.70 4.96
C PHE A 115 15.23 -4.37 6.36
N ALA A 116 14.67 -3.16 6.48
CA ALA A 116 13.92 -2.69 7.63
C ALA A 116 12.73 -1.85 7.13
N GLY A 117 11.54 -2.07 7.67
CA GLY A 117 10.29 -1.46 7.25
C GLY A 117 9.45 -2.36 6.34
N THR A 118 8.61 -1.78 5.50
CA THR A 118 7.77 -2.51 4.55
C THR A 118 8.58 -2.85 3.31
N TYR A 119 8.85 -4.13 3.11
CA TYR A 119 9.71 -4.60 2.03
C TYR A 119 8.91 -5.39 0.99
N GLU A 120 8.97 -4.97 -0.26
CA GLU A 120 8.41 -5.66 -1.42
C GLU A 120 6.99 -6.27 -1.20
N PRO A 121 5.94 -5.48 -0.91
CA PRO A 121 4.57 -6.02 -0.83
C PRO A 121 4.21 -6.82 -2.09
N ILE A 122 3.33 -7.80 -1.96
CA ILE A 122 2.92 -8.64 -3.10
C ILE A 122 2.26 -7.78 -4.19
N GLY A 123 2.66 -7.98 -5.45
CA GLY A 123 2.22 -7.18 -6.60
C GLY A 123 2.90 -5.82 -6.69
N SER A 124 3.93 -5.55 -5.87
CA SER A 124 4.61 -4.26 -5.82
C SER A 124 5.37 -3.95 -7.10
N ASP A 125 5.39 -2.67 -7.46
CA ASP A 125 6.16 -2.18 -8.60
C ASP A 125 7.66 -2.42 -8.43
N LEU A 126 8.16 -2.37 -7.21
CA LEU A 126 9.56 -2.59 -6.92
C LEU A 126 10.00 -4.02 -7.22
N PHE A 127 9.26 -4.99 -6.70
CA PHE A 127 9.56 -6.39 -6.94
C PHE A 127 9.42 -6.72 -8.42
N LEU A 128 8.29 -6.40 -9.03
CA LEU A 128 8.00 -6.75 -10.42
C LEU A 128 8.95 -6.04 -11.39
N ARG A 129 9.27 -4.76 -11.14
CA ARG A 129 10.24 -4.02 -11.96
C ARG A 129 11.65 -4.56 -11.82
N ARG A 130 12.06 -4.92 -10.60
CA ARG A 130 13.39 -5.48 -10.34
C ARG A 130 13.56 -6.85 -10.97
N GLN A 131 12.57 -7.72 -10.84
CA GLN A 131 12.65 -9.09 -11.33
C GLN A 131 12.37 -9.19 -12.82
N PHE A 132 11.40 -8.45 -13.34
CA PHE A 132 10.89 -8.65 -14.70
C PHE A 132 10.90 -7.39 -15.56
N GLY A 133 11.20 -6.22 -15.01
CA GLY A 133 11.18 -4.96 -15.74
C GLY A 133 9.77 -4.43 -16.05
N ILE A 134 8.75 -4.96 -15.37
CA ILE A 134 7.35 -4.56 -15.56
C ILE A 134 6.88 -3.62 -14.43
N GLU A 135 5.81 -2.88 -14.69
CA GLU A 135 5.15 -2.03 -13.69
C GLU A 135 4.32 -2.86 -12.71
N ALA A 136 3.96 -2.23 -11.59
CA ALA A 136 3.10 -2.82 -10.57
C ALA A 136 1.76 -3.29 -11.15
N ILE A 137 1.27 -4.37 -10.56
CA ILE A 137 -0.10 -4.82 -10.76
C ILE A 137 -0.95 -4.13 -9.68
N SER A 138 -1.71 -3.12 -10.05
CA SER A 138 -2.55 -2.37 -9.11
C SER A 138 -3.97 -2.22 -9.61
N SER A 139 -4.92 -2.14 -8.69
CA SER A 139 -6.28 -1.68 -8.94
C SER A 139 -6.37 -0.17 -8.76
N LYS A 140 -7.36 0.47 -9.39
CA LYS A 140 -7.68 1.88 -9.11
C LYS A 140 -8.12 2.10 -7.65
N ILE A 141 -8.60 1.07 -6.97
CA ILE A 141 -8.95 1.11 -5.54
C ILE A 141 -7.70 1.16 -4.67
N THR A 142 -6.67 0.36 -5.01
CA THR A 142 -5.44 0.23 -4.23
C THR A 142 -4.29 1.07 -4.77
N GLU A 143 -4.51 1.85 -5.81
CA GLU A 143 -3.50 2.73 -6.37
C GLU A 143 -3.07 3.76 -5.33
N SER A 144 -1.86 3.59 -4.79
CA SER A 144 -1.24 4.60 -3.95
C SER A 144 -0.73 5.73 -4.83
N TRP A 145 -1.29 6.92 -4.63
CA TRP A 145 -0.84 8.07 -5.40
C TRP A 145 0.50 8.61 -4.95
N LEU A 146 0.82 8.48 -3.67
CA LEU A 146 2.05 9.00 -3.09
C LEU A 146 3.18 7.97 -3.01
N GLY A 147 3.20 6.91 -3.73
CA GLY A 147 4.45 6.25 -3.81
C GLY A 147 4.55 4.79 -3.55
N LEU A 148 4.29 4.31 -2.42
CA LEU A 148 4.41 2.89 -2.18
C LEU A 148 3.41 2.16 -3.06
N SER A 149 3.82 1.08 -3.67
CA SER A 149 3.00 0.31 -4.59
C SER A 149 1.63 0.02 -4.00
N GLY A 150 0.61 0.12 -4.81
CA GLY A 150 -0.78 -0.12 -4.41
C GLY A 150 -1.12 -1.56 -4.03
N SER A 151 -0.15 -2.33 -3.52
CA SER A 151 -0.38 -3.64 -2.97
C SER A 151 -0.42 -3.56 -1.46
N ILE A 152 -1.52 -4.05 -0.91
CA ILE A 152 -1.82 -4.10 0.51
C ILE A 152 -1.96 -5.54 1.02
N VAL A 153 -1.63 -6.50 0.16
CA VAL A 153 -1.69 -7.93 0.49
C VAL A 153 -0.32 -8.40 0.95
N CYS A 154 -0.25 -9.02 2.13
CA CYS A 154 0.96 -9.53 2.76
C CYS A 154 2.12 -8.50 2.71
N PRO A 155 2.02 -7.36 3.40
CA PRO A 155 3.15 -6.48 3.56
C PRO A 155 4.20 -7.22 4.37
N LEU A 156 5.40 -7.43 3.78
CA LEU A 156 6.55 -7.98 4.50
C LEU A 156 7.12 -6.84 5.36
N PHE A 157 6.58 -6.67 6.55
CA PHE A 157 6.97 -5.58 7.45
C PHE A 157 7.83 -6.09 8.60
N GLY A 158 9.02 -5.52 8.77
CA GLY A 158 9.91 -5.87 9.87
C GLY A 158 11.38 -5.57 9.57
N ILE A 159 12.25 -6.22 10.29
CA ILE A 159 13.70 -6.22 10.03
C ILE A 159 14.08 -7.64 9.63
N GLY A 160 14.70 -7.81 8.47
CA GLY A 160 14.99 -9.15 7.99
C GLY A 160 15.91 -9.21 6.79
N VAL A 161 15.95 -10.41 6.24
CA VAL A 161 16.74 -10.78 5.06
C VAL A 161 15.87 -11.54 4.06
N SER A 162 16.25 -11.50 2.80
CA SER A 162 15.62 -12.29 1.74
C SER A 162 16.64 -12.80 0.72
N ASP A 163 16.30 -13.90 0.08
CA ASP A 163 17.01 -14.41 -1.08
C ASP A 163 15.99 -14.80 -2.16
N ILE A 164 16.02 -14.08 -3.28
CA ILE A 164 15.13 -14.28 -4.40
C ILE A 164 15.97 -14.67 -5.64
N VAL A 165 15.59 -15.75 -6.27
CA VAL A 165 16.16 -16.22 -7.53
C VAL A 165 15.24 -15.85 -8.68
N ARG A 166 15.77 -15.13 -9.66
CA ARG A 166 15.14 -14.96 -10.97
C ARG A 166 15.79 -15.93 -11.95
N PHE A 167 14.97 -16.75 -12.59
CA PHE A 167 15.43 -17.71 -13.58
C PHE A 167 15.66 -17.03 -14.94
N SER A 168 16.71 -17.44 -15.66
CA SER A 168 17.03 -16.91 -17.00
C SER A 168 16.18 -17.54 -18.10
N ASP A 169 15.84 -18.82 -17.94
CA ASP A 169 15.16 -19.63 -18.97
C ASP A 169 13.63 -19.53 -18.89
N ALA A 170 13.10 -18.91 -17.83
CA ALA A 170 11.68 -18.72 -17.62
C ALA A 170 11.39 -17.35 -16.98
N PRO A 171 10.27 -16.70 -17.30
CA PRO A 171 9.88 -15.45 -16.67
C PRO A 171 9.33 -15.69 -15.25
N VAL A 172 10.14 -16.32 -14.41
CA VAL A 172 9.78 -16.78 -13.06
C VAL A 172 10.82 -16.27 -12.07
N ALA A 173 10.34 -15.87 -10.89
CA ALA A 173 11.16 -15.59 -9.72
C ALA A 173 10.58 -16.32 -8.50
N ALA A 174 11.45 -16.85 -7.65
CA ALA A 174 11.05 -17.52 -6.42
C ALA A 174 12.10 -17.31 -5.33
N GLY A 175 11.68 -17.35 -4.07
CA GLY A 175 12.61 -17.25 -2.95
C GLY A 175 11.91 -17.17 -1.62
N GLY A 176 12.64 -16.68 -0.60
CA GLY A 176 12.15 -16.63 0.76
C GLY A 176 12.61 -15.40 1.53
N TYR A 177 11.91 -15.15 2.60
CA TYR A 177 12.12 -14.06 3.53
C TYR A 177 12.16 -14.59 4.96
N LEU A 178 13.03 -14.04 5.77
CA LEU A 178 13.08 -14.29 7.21
C LEU A 178 13.18 -12.94 7.91
N TYR A 179 12.21 -12.60 8.75
CA TYR A 179 12.16 -11.29 9.37
C TYR A 179 11.46 -11.32 10.73
N VAL A 180 11.70 -10.27 11.51
CA VAL A 180 11.11 -10.07 12.84
C VAL A 180 10.41 -8.74 12.87
N ASN A 181 9.20 -8.72 13.42
CA ASN A 181 8.43 -7.51 13.68
C ASN A 181 7.84 -7.49 15.10
N ARG A 182 7.04 -6.47 15.42
CA ARG A 182 6.31 -6.31 16.68
C ARG A 182 4.82 -6.00 16.44
N GLU A 183 4.25 -6.54 15.40
CA GLU A 183 2.85 -6.30 15.03
C GLU A 183 1.91 -7.27 15.71
N ASN A 184 1.93 -7.32 17.05
CA ASN A 184 0.93 -8.06 17.78
C ASN A 184 0.42 -7.26 19.00
N PRO A 185 -0.81 -7.57 19.52
CA PRO A 185 -1.38 -6.87 20.65
C PRO A 185 -0.52 -6.92 21.93
N ASP A 186 0.24 -7.98 22.10
CA ASP A 186 1.10 -8.19 23.29
C ASP A 186 2.45 -7.47 23.17
N ASN A 187 2.72 -6.79 22.06
CA ASN A 187 3.98 -6.10 21.77
C ASN A 187 5.22 -7.01 21.87
N ASN A 188 5.04 -8.31 21.67
CA ASN A 188 6.14 -9.28 21.59
C ASN A 188 6.77 -9.25 20.21
N PHE A 189 8.00 -9.72 20.09
CA PHE A 189 8.58 -9.98 18.79
C PHE A 189 7.88 -11.14 18.12
N VAL A 190 7.64 -11.03 16.82
CA VAL A 190 7.07 -12.07 15.97
C VAL A 190 8.12 -12.47 14.93
N LEU A 191 8.48 -13.74 14.89
CA LEU A 191 9.34 -14.30 13.85
C LEU A 191 8.48 -14.72 12.68
N ASN A 192 8.84 -14.26 11.48
CA ASN A 192 8.15 -14.54 10.22
C ASN A 192 9.08 -15.25 9.26
N ALA A 193 8.55 -16.25 8.56
CA ALA A 193 9.22 -16.96 7.49
C ALA A 193 8.25 -17.14 6.31
N ASP A 194 8.62 -16.57 5.16
CA ASP A 194 7.77 -16.52 3.97
C ASP A 194 8.48 -17.12 2.76
N VAL A 195 7.71 -17.71 1.88
CA VAL A 195 8.13 -18.09 0.53
C VAL A 195 7.31 -17.27 -0.48
N ARG A 196 7.96 -16.88 -1.57
CA ARG A 196 7.34 -16.11 -2.65
C ARG A 196 7.58 -16.75 -3.98
N PHE A 197 6.59 -16.70 -4.84
CA PHE A 197 6.64 -17.12 -6.22
C PHE A 197 5.97 -16.07 -7.10
N ALA A 198 6.64 -15.67 -8.19
CA ALA A 198 6.04 -14.78 -9.17
C ALA A 198 6.39 -15.23 -10.59
N CYS A 199 5.46 -15.00 -11.51
CA CYS A 199 5.70 -15.25 -12.93
C CYS A 199 4.99 -14.20 -13.79
N THR A 200 5.56 -13.95 -14.98
CA THR A 200 5.00 -13.00 -15.95
C THR A 200 4.99 -13.61 -17.33
N TYR A 201 3.82 -13.72 -17.91
CA TYR A 201 3.61 -14.09 -19.29
C TYR A 201 2.89 -12.96 -20.03
N GLN A 202 2.79 -13.05 -21.34
CA GLN A 202 2.24 -11.97 -22.17
C GLN A 202 0.87 -11.44 -21.71
N TYR A 203 -0.01 -12.31 -21.21
CA TYR A 203 -1.37 -12.00 -20.78
C TYR A 203 -1.67 -12.45 -19.36
N PHE A 204 -0.65 -12.79 -18.59
CA PHE A 204 -0.83 -13.30 -17.24
C PHE A 204 0.34 -12.89 -16.35
N ILE A 205 0.05 -12.28 -15.25
CA ILE A 205 1.01 -11.94 -14.19
C ILE A 205 0.47 -12.50 -12.90
N LEU A 206 1.32 -13.20 -12.18
CA LEU A 206 1.03 -13.76 -10.86
C LEU A 206 2.16 -13.38 -9.91
N ASP A 207 1.81 -12.98 -8.71
CA ASP A 207 2.73 -12.75 -7.60
C ASP A 207 2.04 -13.25 -6.33
N ALA A 208 2.61 -14.24 -5.68
CA ALA A 208 2.02 -14.93 -4.54
C ALA A 208 3.08 -15.18 -3.47
N ALA A 209 2.68 -15.07 -2.22
CA ALA A 209 3.49 -15.48 -1.08
C ALA A 209 2.65 -16.23 -0.06
N ALA A 210 3.31 -17.09 0.70
CA ALA A 210 2.73 -17.74 1.85
C ALA A 210 3.80 -17.89 2.93
N GLY A 211 3.40 -17.80 4.18
CA GLY A 211 4.35 -17.87 5.27
C GLY A 211 3.70 -18.27 6.57
N VAL A 212 4.56 -18.31 7.56
CA VAL A 212 4.19 -18.57 8.94
C VAL A 212 4.76 -17.51 9.85
N ASN A 213 4.02 -17.17 10.87
CA ASN A 213 4.49 -16.29 11.92
C ASN A 213 4.34 -16.93 13.29
N SER A 214 5.25 -16.61 14.20
CA SER A 214 5.24 -17.11 15.55
C SER A 214 5.62 -16.01 16.53
N PRO A 215 4.71 -15.61 17.44
CA PRO A 215 5.04 -14.74 18.55
C PRO A 215 6.11 -15.38 19.45
N MET A 216 7.18 -14.63 19.72
CA MET A 216 8.27 -15.06 20.57
C MET A 216 8.01 -14.59 22.00
N LYS A 217 7.98 -15.54 22.95
CA LYS A 217 7.77 -15.25 24.36
C LYS A 217 9.06 -15.45 25.14
N ASN A 218 9.29 -14.63 26.14
CA ASN A 218 10.42 -14.74 27.03
C ASN A 218 10.03 -15.33 28.41
N LYS A 219 8.77 -15.72 28.59
CA LYS A 219 8.26 -16.37 29.79
C LYS A 219 7.49 -17.63 29.41
N ASN A 220 7.70 -18.69 30.21
CA ASN A 220 6.91 -19.90 30.10
C ASN A 220 5.53 -19.75 30.77
N GLY A 221 4.69 -20.78 30.68
CA GLY A 221 3.35 -20.79 31.29
C GLY A 221 3.38 -20.72 32.86
N ALA A 222 4.53 -20.96 33.52
CA ALA A 222 4.74 -20.78 34.94
C ALA A 222 5.25 -19.38 35.31
N GLY A 223 5.46 -18.50 34.30
CA GLY A 223 5.99 -17.14 34.51
C GLY A 223 7.50 -17.05 34.66
N GLU A 224 8.24 -18.14 34.46
CA GLU A 224 9.69 -18.17 34.52
C GLU A 224 10.30 -17.63 33.22
N ASP A 225 11.41 -16.89 33.36
CA ASP A 225 12.16 -16.37 32.25
C ASP A 225 12.81 -17.50 31.44
N VAL A 226 12.54 -17.53 30.15
CA VAL A 226 13.13 -18.45 29.18
C VAL A 226 13.82 -17.65 28.07
N LEU A 227 14.86 -18.22 27.47
CA LEU A 227 15.57 -17.52 26.39
C LEU A 227 14.64 -17.23 25.19
N LEU A 228 13.82 -18.20 24.84
CA LEU A 228 12.83 -18.10 23.75
C LEU A 228 11.80 -19.22 23.88
N LEU A 229 10.54 -18.88 23.85
CA LEU A 229 9.43 -19.84 23.78
C LEU A 229 8.62 -19.56 22.51
N ILE A 230 8.46 -20.57 21.67
CA ILE A 230 7.61 -20.58 20.49
C ILE A 230 6.50 -21.59 20.74
N ASP A 231 5.35 -21.15 21.20
CA ASP A 231 4.22 -22.02 21.53
C ASP A 231 3.02 -21.90 20.58
N SER A 232 2.92 -20.79 19.86
CA SER A 232 1.87 -20.49 18.91
C SER A 232 2.42 -20.34 17.49
N LEU A 233 1.66 -20.80 16.50
CA LEU A 233 2.04 -20.71 15.09
C LEU A 233 0.82 -20.31 14.26
N TYR A 234 0.99 -19.30 13.44
CA TYR A 234 -0.04 -18.79 12.54
C TYR A 234 0.46 -18.84 11.09
N ALA A 235 -0.46 -19.01 10.16
CA ALA A 235 -0.17 -18.92 8.74
C ALA A 235 -0.79 -17.66 8.13
N HIS A 236 -0.15 -17.16 7.09
CA HIS A 236 -0.68 -16.15 6.21
C HIS A 236 -0.34 -16.48 4.75
N ALA A 237 -1.16 -15.99 3.85
CA ALA A 237 -0.92 -16.14 2.42
C ALA A 237 -1.54 -14.97 1.66
N GLY A 238 -0.97 -14.65 0.52
CA GLY A 238 -1.51 -13.62 -0.36
C GLY A 238 -1.17 -13.89 -1.81
N ILE A 239 -2.02 -13.37 -2.67
CA ILE A 239 -1.89 -13.50 -4.12
C ILE A 239 -2.33 -12.21 -4.79
N THR A 240 -1.60 -11.78 -5.81
CA THR A 240 -2.01 -10.76 -6.78
C THR A 240 -1.91 -11.35 -8.17
N MET A 241 -2.95 -11.24 -8.95
CA MET A 241 -3.04 -11.77 -10.30
C MET A 241 -3.61 -10.72 -11.26
N LEU A 242 -3.05 -10.66 -12.45
CA LEU A 242 -3.61 -9.92 -13.58
C LEU A 242 -3.73 -10.84 -14.78
N VAL A 243 -4.94 -10.97 -15.31
CA VAL A 243 -5.22 -11.59 -16.61
C VAL A 243 -5.52 -10.48 -17.60
N GLY A 244 -4.82 -10.49 -18.72
CA GLY A 244 -4.81 -9.40 -19.69
C GLY A 244 -3.58 -8.50 -19.52
N ASN A 245 -3.47 -7.51 -20.37
CA ASN A 245 -2.39 -6.52 -20.33
C ASN A 245 -2.94 -5.13 -20.68
N ASN A 246 -2.06 -4.15 -20.79
CA ASN A 246 -2.43 -2.77 -21.10
C ASN A 246 -3.04 -2.56 -22.50
N TYR A 247 -3.01 -3.56 -23.36
CA TYR A 247 -3.50 -3.51 -24.75
C TYR A 247 -4.73 -4.40 -24.99
N THR A 248 -5.05 -5.31 -24.06
CA THR A 248 -6.24 -6.15 -24.18
C THR A 248 -7.50 -5.35 -23.87
N PRO A 249 -8.60 -5.54 -24.63
CA PRO A 249 -9.86 -4.84 -24.38
C PRO A 249 -10.51 -5.26 -23.05
N LEU A 250 -10.24 -6.48 -22.59
CA LEU A 250 -10.74 -7.02 -21.34
C LEU A 250 -9.57 -7.46 -20.46
N GLY A 251 -9.71 -7.31 -19.15
CA GLY A 251 -8.77 -7.78 -18.15
C GLY A 251 -9.45 -8.09 -16.82
N LEU A 252 -8.82 -8.95 -16.05
CA LEU A 252 -9.23 -9.29 -14.69
C LEU A 252 -8.03 -9.10 -13.77
N PHE A 253 -8.17 -8.22 -12.80
CA PHE A 253 -7.25 -8.08 -11.68
C PHE A 253 -7.87 -8.71 -10.43
N MET A 254 -7.07 -9.42 -9.67
CA MET A 254 -7.49 -10.02 -8.41
C MET A 254 -6.37 -9.94 -7.38
N GLN A 255 -6.73 -9.57 -6.18
CA GLN A 255 -5.91 -9.73 -4.99
C GLN A 255 -6.71 -10.48 -3.93
N ALA A 256 -6.06 -11.40 -3.25
CA ALA A 256 -6.64 -12.10 -2.10
C ALA A 256 -5.55 -12.36 -1.07
N GLY A 257 -5.94 -12.39 0.19
CA GLY A 257 -5.04 -12.72 1.28
C GLY A 257 -5.79 -13.23 2.49
N VAL A 258 -5.08 -13.97 3.32
CA VAL A 258 -5.53 -14.44 4.62
C VAL A 258 -4.42 -14.23 5.62
N TYR A 259 -4.77 -13.72 6.79
CA TYR A 259 -3.84 -13.41 7.88
C TYR A 259 -4.23 -14.19 9.14
N ASP A 260 -3.25 -14.40 10.01
CA ASP A 260 -3.42 -14.97 11.35
C ASP A 260 -4.28 -16.25 11.41
N LEU A 261 -4.13 -17.12 10.40
CA LEU A 261 -4.76 -18.43 10.41
C LEU A 261 -4.05 -19.33 11.42
N PRO A 262 -4.69 -19.72 12.54
CA PRO A 262 -4.02 -20.46 13.59
C PRO A 262 -3.73 -21.91 13.15
N LEU A 263 -2.44 -22.26 13.01
CA LEU A 263 -1.99 -23.63 12.78
C LEU A 263 -1.79 -24.38 14.11
N ARG A 264 -1.25 -23.68 15.11
CA ARG A 264 -1.09 -24.18 16.47
C ARG A 264 -1.43 -23.05 17.44
N ARG A 265 -2.38 -23.32 18.32
CA ARG A 265 -2.71 -22.43 19.44
C ARG A 265 -1.92 -22.89 20.65
N GLY A 266 -1.07 -22.03 21.19
CA GLY A 266 -0.48 -22.19 22.50
C GLY A 266 -1.38 -21.59 23.57
N SER A 267 -0.83 -20.69 24.36
CA SER A 267 -1.56 -19.89 25.35
C SER A 267 -2.24 -18.66 24.75
N ASP A 268 -2.13 -18.43 23.44
CA ASP A 268 -2.68 -17.25 22.79
C ASP A 268 -4.20 -17.36 22.59
N THR A 269 -4.87 -16.23 22.76
CA THR A 269 -6.33 -16.09 22.60
C THR A 269 -6.75 -15.72 21.18
N PHE A 270 -5.81 -15.61 20.24
CA PHE A 270 -6.10 -15.28 18.87
C PHE A 270 -7.10 -16.28 18.25
N SER A 271 -8.18 -15.77 17.72
CA SER A 271 -9.15 -16.52 16.93
C SER A 271 -9.12 -16.03 15.50
N PHE A 272 -9.28 -16.96 14.55
CA PHE A 272 -9.47 -16.57 13.16
C PHE A 272 -10.78 -15.79 13.01
N ASP A 273 -10.68 -14.60 12.43
CA ASP A 273 -11.81 -13.74 12.14
C ASP A 273 -11.94 -13.54 10.62
N ILE A 274 -13.14 -13.36 10.15
CA ILE A 274 -13.43 -13.02 8.75
C ILE A 274 -12.79 -11.66 8.35
N SER A 275 -12.53 -10.78 9.32
CA SER A 275 -11.78 -9.54 9.11
C SER A 275 -10.35 -9.77 8.62
N ASN A 276 -9.79 -10.97 8.88
CA ASN A 276 -8.46 -11.38 8.44
C ASN A 276 -8.42 -11.85 6.97
N ILE A 277 -9.56 -11.86 6.29
CA ILE A 277 -9.64 -12.16 4.86
C ILE A 277 -9.65 -10.85 4.07
N TYR A 278 -8.75 -10.77 3.12
CA TYR A 278 -8.67 -9.72 2.13
C TYR A 278 -9.11 -10.27 0.77
N LEU A 279 -9.98 -9.56 0.07
CA LEU A 279 -10.39 -9.89 -1.29
C LEU A 279 -10.64 -8.62 -2.08
N LEU A 280 -10.09 -8.55 -3.27
CA LEU A 280 -10.37 -7.53 -4.28
C LEU A 280 -10.38 -8.19 -5.65
N ALA A 281 -11.48 -8.08 -6.37
CA ALA A 281 -11.60 -8.50 -7.75
C ALA A 281 -12.06 -7.32 -8.61
N GLU A 282 -11.32 -7.00 -9.68
CA GLU A 282 -11.60 -5.87 -10.57
C GLU A 282 -11.62 -6.34 -12.03
N PHE A 283 -12.78 -6.29 -12.64
CA PHE A 283 -12.94 -6.48 -14.06
C PHE A 283 -12.69 -5.18 -14.80
N ARG A 284 -11.86 -5.21 -15.82
CA ARG A 284 -11.44 -4.06 -16.64
C ARG A 284 -11.92 -4.19 -18.05
N MET A 285 -12.56 -3.14 -18.54
CA MET A 285 -13.00 -3.01 -19.93
C MET A 285 -12.42 -1.74 -20.53
N ARG A 286 -11.75 -1.88 -21.68
CA ARG A 286 -11.15 -0.77 -22.41
C ARG A 286 -11.87 -0.54 -23.71
N LEU A 287 -12.47 0.62 -23.82
CA LEU A 287 -13.13 1.14 -25.00
C LEU A 287 -12.45 2.46 -25.36
N SER A 288 -11.24 2.36 -25.96
CA SER A 288 -10.42 3.55 -26.24
C SER A 288 -11.21 4.72 -26.80
N PRO A 289 -11.11 5.94 -26.22
CA PRO A 289 -10.20 6.37 -25.15
C PRO A 289 -10.72 6.12 -23.72
N TYR A 290 -11.87 5.48 -23.55
CA TYR A 290 -12.52 5.27 -22.26
C TYR A 290 -12.15 3.93 -21.65
N GLN A 291 -12.16 3.88 -20.31
CA GLN A 291 -12.00 2.66 -19.53
C GLN A 291 -13.11 2.58 -18.49
N ALA A 292 -13.65 1.38 -18.30
CA ALA A 292 -14.57 1.06 -17.21
C ALA A 292 -13.99 -0.08 -16.39
N MET A 293 -14.02 0.06 -15.06
CA MET A 293 -13.55 -0.94 -14.12
C MET A 293 -14.65 -1.20 -13.09
N PHE A 294 -14.94 -2.47 -12.87
CA PHE A 294 -15.94 -2.94 -11.91
C PHE A 294 -15.22 -3.75 -10.86
N ALA A 295 -15.22 -3.28 -9.62
CA ALA A 295 -14.54 -3.94 -8.54
C ALA A 295 -15.49 -4.35 -7.42
N ALA A 296 -15.26 -5.54 -6.86
CA ALA A 296 -15.83 -6.00 -5.61
C ALA A 296 -14.69 -6.16 -4.60
N PHE A 297 -14.89 -5.69 -3.38
CA PHE A 297 -13.83 -5.71 -2.38
C PHE A 297 -14.33 -6.06 -0.99
N SER A 298 -13.45 -6.72 -0.25
CA SER A 298 -13.52 -6.95 1.20
C SER A 298 -12.12 -6.70 1.77
N LEU A 299 -11.94 -5.58 2.47
CA LEU A 299 -10.64 -5.06 2.89
C LEU A 299 -10.48 -5.12 4.41
N PRO A 300 -9.28 -5.29 4.97
CA PRO A 300 -9.01 -5.08 6.38
C PRO A 300 -9.29 -3.63 6.79
N SER A 301 -9.72 -3.41 8.03
CA SER A 301 -10.14 -2.10 8.54
C SER A 301 -8.98 -1.07 8.59
N ASP A 302 -7.79 -1.52 8.90
CA ASP A 302 -6.56 -0.70 8.93
C ASP A 302 -6.15 -0.26 7.52
N THR A 303 -6.35 -1.12 6.53
CA THR A 303 -6.03 -0.83 5.13
C THR A 303 -6.88 0.30 4.54
N VAL A 304 -8.19 0.35 4.85
CA VAL A 304 -9.10 1.37 4.29
C VAL A 304 -8.71 2.79 4.71
N SER A 305 -8.05 2.95 5.85
CA SER A 305 -7.56 4.24 6.32
C SER A 305 -6.47 4.85 5.44
N GLU A 306 -5.77 4.02 4.67
CA GLU A 306 -4.67 4.42 3.78
C GLU A 306 -5.10 4.61 2.32
N LEU A 307 -6.31 4.17 1.96
CA LEU A 307 -6.82 4.30 0.60
C LEU A 307 -7.31 5.73 0.30
N LEU A 308 -7.22 6.12 -0.98
CA LEU A 308 -7.53 7.49 -1.38
C LEU A 308 -9.01 7.85 -1.20
N PHE A 309 -9.92 6.93 -1.57
CA PHE A 309 -11.36 7.23 -1.60
C PHE A 309 -12.25 6.11 -1.02
N ILE A 310 -11.70 4.94 -0.72
CA ILE A 310 -12.42 3.88 -0.03
C ILE A 310 -12.31 4.11 1.48
N ARG A 311 -13.44 4.10 2.18
CA ARG A 311 -13.53 4.33 3.64
C ARG A 311 -14.19 3.18 4.40
N ASP A 312 -14.81 2.25 3.70
CA ASP A 312 -15.51 1.11 4.26
C ASP A 312 -14.84 -0.20 3.85
N THR A 313 -15.05 -1.26 4.62
CA THR A 313 -14.33 -2.52 4.47
C THR A 313 -14.89 -3.45 3.41
N LEU A 314 -16.16 -3.30 3.05
CA LEU A 314 -16.84 -4.15 2.08
C LEU A 314 -17.58 -3.32 1.05
N GLY A 315 -17.56 -3.70 -0.21
CA GLY A 315 -18.38 -3.00 -1.19
C GLY A 315 -18.05 -3.30 -2.64
N PHE A 316 -18.62 -2.43 -3.47
CA PHE A 316 -18.45 -2.42 -4.92
C PHE A 316 -18.02 -1.03 -5.36
N ASN A 317 -17.21 -0.99 -6.40
CA ASN A 317 -16.81 0.27 -7.02
C ASN A 317 -16.89 0.16 -8.54
N VAL A 318 -17.40 1.21 -9.16
CA VAL A 318 -17.39 1.38 -10.61
C VAL A 318 -16.58 2.61 -10.94
N THR A 319 -15.45 2.42 -11.59
CA THR A 319 -14.60 3.51 -12.08
C THR A 319 -14.81 3.69 -13.57
N LEU A 320 -15.13 4.90 -13.98
CA LEU A 320 -15.17 5.32 -15.38
C LEU A 320 -14.11 6.39 -15.59
N CYS A 321 -13.23 6.22 -16.56
CA CYS A 321 -12.22 7.23 -16.84
C CYS A 321 -11.93 7.36 -18.34
N ASN A 322 -11.44 8.56 -18.69
CA ASN A 322 -10.83 8.83 -19.97
C ASN A 322 -9.32 9.01 -19.75
N ALA A 323 -8.54 8.02 -20.15
CA ALA A 323 -7.13 7.93 -19.79
C ALA A 323 -6.20 8.81 -20.64
N SER A 324 -6.69 9.53 -21.66
CA SER A 324 -5.81 10.17 -22.64
C SER A 324 -6.43 11.38 -23.32
N VAL A 325 -6.65 12.45 -22.55
CA VAL A 325 -6.91 13.77 -23.14
C VAL A 325 -5.58 14.51 -23.24
N TYR A 326 -5.21 14.94 -24.43
CA TYR A 326 -4.01 15.73 -24.66
C TYR A 326 -4.38 17.18 -24.92
N LEU A 327 -3.78 18.11 -24.17
CA LEU A 327 -3.82 19.54 -24.41
C LEU A 327 -2.39 20.00 -24.70
N GLY A 328 -2.05 20.09 -25.97
CA GLY A 328 -0.67 20.28 -26.41
C GLY A 328 0.20 19.05 -26.06
N ALA A 329 1.32 19.28 -25.38
CA ALA A 329 2.22 18.21 -24.92
C ALA A 329 1.82 17.60 -23.55
N GLN A 330 0.77 18.10 -22.91
CA GLN A 330 0.37 17.68 -21.59
C GLN A 330 -0.72 16.61 -21.68
N ARG A 331 -0.58 15.56 -20.86
CA ARG A 331 -1.55 14.47 -20.74
C ARG A 331 -2.41 14.68 -19.51
N PHE A 332 -3.72 14.64 -19.73
CA PHE A 332 -4.74 14.69 -18.68
C PHE A 332 -5.49 13.36 -18.61
N GLU A 333 -5.88 12.98 -17.42
CA GLU A 333 -6.83 11.90 -17.16
C GLU A 333 -7.96 12.45 -16.30
N PHE A 334 -9.19 12.13 -16.67
CA PHE A 334 -10.39 12.47 -15.91
C PHE A 334 -11.17 11.21 -15.67
N GLY A 335 -11.71 11.08 -14.48
CA GLY A 335 -12.51 9.92 -14.14
C GLY A 335 -13.44 10.19 -12.97
N ILE A 336 -14.24 9.17 -12.69
CA ILE A 336 -15.19 9.17 -11.58
C ILE A 336 -15.24 7.77 -11.00
N HIS A 337 -15.16 7.69 -9.67
CA HIS A 337 -15.40 6.48 -8.91
C HIS A 337 -16.81 6.55 -8.31
N ASN A 338 -17.58 5.50 -8.47
CA ASN A 338 -18.90 5.35 -7.86
C ASN A 338 -18.83 4.17 -6.91
N THR A 339 -18.96 4.43 -5.62
CA THR A 339 -18.77 3.42 -4.58
C THR A 339 -20.07 3.16 -3.83
N LEU A 340 -20.39 1.90 -3.68
CA LEU A 340 -21.43 1.38 -2.79
C LEU A 340 -20.75 0.51 -1.75
N SER A 341 -20.74 0.92 -0.49
CA SER A 341 -19.96 0.24 0.53
C SER A 341 -20.69 0.09 1.87
N PHE A 342 -20.19 -0.82 2.69
CA PHE A 342 -20.71 -1.15 4.00
C PHE A 342 -19.56 -1.07 5.00
N LYS A 343 -19.82 -0.44 6.14
CA LYS A 343 -18.81 -0.09 7.14
C LYS A 343 -18.14 -1.31 7.77
N ASP A 344 -18.88 -2.39 7.96
CA ASP A 344 -18.42 -3.53 8.74
C ASP A 344 -18.65 -4.86 8.02
N LYS A 345 -17.60 -5.70 7.96
CA LYS A 345 -17.66 -7.06 7.42
C LYS A 345 -18.41 -8.03 8.34
N THR A 346 -18.49 -7.75 9.64
CA THR A 346 -19.16 -8.62 10.62
C THR A 346 -20.64 -8.80 10.32
N TYR A 347 -21.21 -7.93 9.48
CA TYR A 347 -22.56 -8.10 8.93
C TYR A 347 -22.65 -9.20 7.85
N ILE A 348 -21.53 -9.75 7.37
CA ILE A 348 -21.55 -10.93 6.50
C ILE A 348 -21.73 -12.20 7.38
N ASP A 349 -22.87 -12.31 8.01
CA ASP A 349 -23.31 -13.59 8.48
C ASP A 349 -23.91 -14.35 7.29
N MET A 350 -23.20 -15.40 6.84
CA MET A 350 -23.66 -16.25 5.74
C MET A 350 -25.04 -16.84 6.01
N SER A 351 -25.46 -16.93 7.29
CA SER A 351 -26.79 -17.34 7.70
C SER A 351 -27.83 -16.23 7.60
N ASN A 352 -27.42 -14.95 7.53
CA ASN A 352 -28.32 -13.80 7.49
C ASN A 352 -27.88 -12.74 6.47
N PHE A 353 -27.75 -13.17 5.21
CA PHE A 353 -27.39 -12.27 4.09
C PHE A 353 -28.35 -11.07 3.94
N ALA A 354 -29.59 -11.20 4.41
CA ALA A 354 -30.54 -10.09 4.45
C ALA A 354 -30.15 -9.00 5.45
N GLY A 355 -29.40 -9.33 6.50
CA GLY A 355 -28.89 -8.36 7.47
C GLY A 355 -27.90 -7.37 6.86
N LEU A 356 -27.17 -7.76 5.82
CA LEU A 356 -26.27 -6.88 5.07
C LEU A 356 -27.01 -5.69 4.47
N PHE A 357 -28.23 -5.87 4.01
CA PHE A 357 -29.07 -4.84 3.41
C PHE A 357 -29.90 -4.06 4.41
N SER A 358 -29.91 -4.47 5.69
CA SER A 358 -30.59 -3.71 6.75
C SER A 358 -29.76 -2.51 7.24
N ALA A 359 -28.44 -2.55 7.09
CA ALA A 359 -27.57 -1.39 7.31
C ALA A 359 -27.63 -0.50 6.06
N LEU A 360 -27.88 0.80 6.26
CA LEU A 360 -27.86 1.76 5.15
C LEU A 360 -26.46 1.81 4.54
N PRO A 361 -26.30 1.46 3.24
CA PRO A 361 -25.01 1.51 2.59
C PRO A 361 -24.49 2.95 2.47
N THR A 362 -23.18 3.09 2.44
CA THR A 362 -22.53 4.34 2.05
C THR A 362 -22.49 4.41 0.53
N ILE A 363 -23.12 5.44 -0.04
CA ILE A 363 -23.04 5.75 -1.46
C ILE A 363 -22.13 6.97 -1.62
N ALA A 364 -21.06 6.82 -2.37
CA ALA A 364 -20.12 7.90 -2.64
C ALA A 364 -19.82 8.02 -4.13
N VAL A 365 -19.63 9.26 -4.57
CA VAL A 365 -19.21 9.62 -5.92
C VAL A 365 -17.94 10.43 -5.80
N THR A 366 -16.87 10.02 -6.49
CA THR A 366 -15.56 10.65 -6.37
C THR A 366 -15.01 10.99 -7.75
N PRO A 367 -15.35 12.18 -8.32
CA PRO A 367 -14.68 12.69 -9.50
C PRO A 367 -13.20 12.98 -9.20
N TYR A 368 -12.34 12.69 -10.17
CA TYR A 368 -10.92 12.98 -10.07
C TYR A 368 -10.36 13.49 -11.40
N ALA A 369 -9.25 14.21 -11.29
CA ALA A 369 -8.46 14.66 -12.44
C ALA A 369 -6.98 14.47 -12.11
N SER A 370 -6.18 14.06 -13.09
CA SER A 370 -4.72 14.09 -13.00
C SER A 370 -4.11 14.72 -14.24
N ALA A 371 -2.93 15.33 -14.07
CA ALA A 371 -2.19 15.98 -15.15
C ALA A 371 -0.69 15.69 -15.01
N LYS A 372 -0.07 15.20 -16.09
CA LYS A 372 1.39 15.05 -16.17
C LYS A 372 1.98 16.31 -16.78
N ILE A 373 2.75 17.08 -15.98
CA ILE A 373 3.36 18.34 -16.37
C ILE A 373 4.87 18.25 -16.09
N GLY A 374 5.67 18.15 -17.15
CA GLY A 374 7.11 17.96 -17.04
C GLY A 374 7.46 16.63 -16.36
N ARG A 375 8.24 16.70 -15.25
CA ARG A 375 8.61 15.54 -14.43
C ARG A 375 7.61 15.27 -13.31
N GLY A 376 6.53 16.05 -13.22
CA GLY A 376 5.57 15.97 -12.14
C GLY A 376 4.21 15.48 -12.60
N GLU A 377 3.46 14.97 -11.64
CA GLU A 377 2.07 14.57 -11.79
C GLU A 377 1.25 15.25 -10.70
N TYR A 378 0.25 16.03 -11.11
CA TYR A 378 -0.76 16.61 -10.25
C TYR A 378 -1.99 15.70 -10.24
N ARG A 379 -2.61 15.54 -9.08
CA ARG A 379 -3.87 14.86 -8.94
C ARG A 379 -4.79 15.63 -8.00
N SER A 380 -6.06 15.69 -8.34
CA SER A 380 -7.12 16.19 -7.47
C SER A 380 -8.29 15.23 -7.50
N MET A 381 -8.96 15.06 -6.36
CA MET A 381 -10.22 14.36 -6.27
C MET A 381 -11.12 15.02 -5.23
N ILE A 382 -12.42 14.84 -5.43
CA ILE A 382 -13.45 15.32 -4.52
C ILE A 382 -14.37 14.13 -4.26
N GLN A 383 -14.40 13.63 -3.03
CA GLN A 383 -15.34 12.61 -2.62
C GLN A 383 -16.61 13.26 -2.11
N ILE A 384 -17.76 12.81 -2.61
CA ILE A 384 -19.09 13.25 -2.21
C ILE A 384 -19.85 12.02 -1.70
N ARG A 385 -20.07 11.95 -0.39
CA ARG A 385 -20.85 10.88 0.25
C ARG A 385 -22.32 11.25 0.24
N ILE A 386 -23.06 10.74 -0.74
CA ILE A 386 -24.47 11.02 -0.97
C ILE A 386 -25.32 10.58 0.23
N SER A 387 -24.98 9.43 0.83
CA SER A 387 -25.66 8.92 2.02
C SER A 387 -25.59 9.86 3.22
N ASP A 388 -24.50 10.63 3.37
CA ASP A 388 -24.32 11.59 4.48
C ASP A 388 -25.06 12.89 4.20
N LEU A 389 -25.17 13.31 2.92
CA LEU A 389 -26.04 14.42 2.52
C LEU A 389 -27.51 14.16 2.89
N ILE A 390 -27.97 12.91 2.73
CA ILE A 390 -29.35 12.52 3.04
C ILE A 390 -29.58 12.46 4.57
N LYS A 391 -28.55 12.12 5.35
CA LYS A 391 -28.62 12.03 6.84
C LYS A 391 -28.53 13.37 7.57
N ASN A 392 -28.62 14.50 6.89
CA ASN A 392 -28.47 15.84 7.44
C ASN A 392 -27.09 16.16 8.04
N SER A 393 -26.03 15.54 7.52
CA SER A 393 -24.63 15.89 7.82
C SER A 393 -23.91 16.39 6.57
N PRO A 394 -24.35 17.52 5.97
CA PRO A 394 -23.87 17.96 4.67
C PRO A 394 -22.36 18.31 4.68
N ALA A 395 -21.85 18.79 5.79
CA ALA A 395 -20.42 19.10 5.91
C ALA A 395 -19.56 17.84 5.82
N ALA A 396 -19.90 16.80 6.58
CA ALA A 396 -19.17 15.54 6.60
C ALA A 396 -19.25 14.76 5.26
N ALA A 397 -20.12 15.18 4.35
CA ALA A 397 -20.28 14.52 3.06
C ALA A 397 -19.17 14.81 2.06
N PHE A 398 -18.35 15.84 2.28
CA PHE A 398 -17.32 16.26 1.34
C PHE A 398 -15.90 16.01 1.87
N GLU A 399 -15.06 15.47 1.02
CA GLU A 399 -13.63 15.34 1.26
C GLU A 399 -12.88 15.65 -0.05
N CYS A 400 -11.87 16.50 0.03
CA CYS A 400 -11.05 16.88 -1.14
C CYS A 400 -9.61 16.43 -0.89
N SER A 401 -8.98 15.90 -1.93
CA SER A 401 -7.58 15.50 -1.91
C SER A 401 -6.84 16.13 -3.09
N PHE A 402 -5.72 16.76 -2.78
CA PHE A 402 -4.86 17.39 -3.78
C PHE A 402 -3.43 16.94 -3.56
N GLY A 403 -2.68 16.80 -4.63
CA GLY A 403 -1.29 16.52 -4.43
C GLY A 403 -0.47 16.62 -5.71
N TYR A 404 0.82 16.50 -5.48
CA TYR A 404 1.85 16.59 -6.48
C TYR A 404 2.93 15.55 -6.22
N LYS A 405 3.31 14.82 -7.27
CA LYS A 405 4.39 13.84 -7.26
C LYS A 405 5.40 14.20 -8.34
N MET A 406 6.68 14.21 -8.00
CA MET A 406 7.76 14.55 -8.91
C MET A 406 8.79 13.43 -8.98
N GLN A 407 9.23 13.08 -10.19
CA GLN A 407 10.35 12.17 -10.41
C GLN A 407 11.67 12.95 -10.28
N LEU A 408 12.60 12.39 -9.49
CA LEU A 408 13.91 12.97 -9.19
C LEU A 408 14.99 12.52 -10.20
#